data_b869b595f846854a470025a82ee1a577
#
_entry.id   b869b595f846854a470025a82ee1a577
#
_cell.length_a   1.000
_cell.length_b   1.000
_cell.length_c   1.000
_cell.angle_alpha   90.00
_cell.angle_beta   90.00
_cell.angle_gamma   90.00
#
_symmetry.space_group_name_H-M   'P 1'
#
loop_
_entity.id
_entity.type
_entity.pdbx_description
1 polymer ?
#
loop_
_entity_poly.entity_id
_entity_poly.type
_entity_poly.pdbx_seq_one_letter_code
_entity_poly.pdbx_strand_id
1 'polypeptide(L)'
;MLKMPSKKILVLSAVHVVAIIVIAVISIGGAYLYLDKNKKIDHRGETMISGQEAAGKAVSFIKETYFKVDGVDVSLVSVSEDGDLYKFKFEVKQGEQKQEYDSYVSKDGKFVFPERIDLVEATAMGAMEDIEKKDKPEVKLFVMAYCPYGLQAQKALLPVMGLLKDKADIGVYFVDYIMHEKKEIDENLRQYCIQKDQKDKYINYLSCFTTSASGDYKGCLSKAGIDEAKMKSCISETDSAYKVTANYNDKKTWSNGQFPTFNVQKDLNDEYEIGGSPSLVINDTVIVSDQKSCPQNGAKCIVANISRTPEEFKKAVCATFASSPSECSTTLSADEVAPGFGSATGAGSSNGDCGQ
;
A
#
# COMPACT_ATOMS: atom_id res chain seq x y z
N MET A 1 -25.41 7.20 -50.58
CA MET A 1 -24.06 6.58 -50.64
C MET A 1 -23.46 6.68 -49.27
N LEU A 2 -23.53 5.63 -48.46
CA LEU A 2 -22.91 5.55 -47.12
C LEU A 2 -21.46 5.15 -47.31
N LYS A 3 -20.54 6.02 -46.91
CA LYS A 3 -19.12 5.77 -46.91
C LYS A 3 -18.78 4.75 -45.80
N MET A 4 -18.26 3.59 -46.17
CA MET A 4 -17.79 2.60 -45.19
C MET A 4 -16.61 3.16 -44.37
N PRO A 5 -16.51 2.85 -43.07
CA PRO A 5 -15.37 3.27 -42.25
C PRO A 5 -14.09 2.60 -42.73
N SER A 6 -12.97 3.31 -42.60
CA SER A 6 -11.67 2.88 -43.11
C SER A 6 -11.21 1.58 -42.45
N LYS A 7 -10.50 0.73 -43.20
CA LYS A 7 -9.94 -0.56 -42.71
C LYS A 7 -9.16 -0.44 -41.38
N LYS A 8 -8.57 0.72 -41.08
CA LYS A 8 -7.84 0.95 -39.81
C LYS A 8 -8.75 0.94 -38.56
N ILE A 9 -9.99 1.46 -38.66
CA ILE A 9 -10.94 1.46 -37.54
C ILE A 9 -11.46 0.04 -37.28
N LEU A 10 -11.62 -0.76 -38.34
CA LEU A 10 -12.08 -2.14 -38.23
C LEU A 10 -11.05 -3.06 -37.56
N VAL A 11 -9.76 -2.87 -37.86
CA VAL A 11 -8.66 -3.64 -37.26
C VAL A 11 -8.49 -3.31 -35.76
N LEU A 12 -8.56 -2.03 -35.40
CA LEU A 12 -8.50 -1.62 -33.99
C LEU A 12 -9.65 -2.19 -33.16
N SER A 13 -10.86 -2.19 -33.74
CA SER A 13 -12.05 -2.80 -33.15
C SER A 13 -11.93 -4.31 -33.00
N ALA A 14 -11.34 -5.00 -33.95
CA ALA A 14 -11.13 -6.44 -33.90
C ALA A 14 -10.14 -6.87 -32.80
N VAL A 15 -9.06 -6.14 -32.63
CA VAL A 15 -8.08 -6.41 -31.55
C VAL A 15 -8.68 -6.14 -30.18
N HIS A 16 -9.45 -5.07 -30.02
CA HIS A 16 -10.15 -4.78 -28.77
C HIS A 16 -11.26 -5.80 -28.49
N VAL A 17 -12.02 -6.23 -29.49
CA VAL A 17 -13.05 -7.25 -29.37
C VAL A 17 -12.43 -8.61 -29.02
N VAL A 18 -11.30 -8.97 -29.61
CA VAL A 18 -10.58 -10.21 -29.29
C VAL A 18 -10.01 -10.15 -27.87
N ALA A 19 -9.44 -9.00 -27.44
CA ALA A 19 -8.98 -8.82 -26.06
C ALA A 19 -10.13 -8.93 -25.05
N ILE A 20 -11.29 -8.32 -25.33
CA ILE A 20 -12.48 -8.41 -24.49
C ILE A 20 -13.05 -9.85 -24.48
N ILE A 21 -13.05 -10.56 -25.62
CA ILE A 21 -13.49 -11.95 -25.71
C ILE A 21 -12.53 -12.87 -24.97
N VAL A 22 -11.22 -12.64 -25.05
CA VAL A 22 -10.20 -13.40 -24.29
C VAL A 22 -10.41 -13.20 -22.79
N ILE A 23 -10.61 -11.96 -22.32
CA ILE A 23 -10.92 -11.65 -20.92
C ILE A 23 -12.27 -12.29 -20.50
N ALA A 24 -13.31 -12.21 -21.34
CA ALA A 24 -14.62 -12.74 -21.02
C ALA A 24 -14.67 -14.29 -21.04
N VAL A 25 -13.96 -14.93 -21.95
CA VAL A 25 -13.90 -16.41 -22.05
C VAL A 25 -13.04 -16.99 -20.92
N ILE A 26 -11.99 -16.26 -20.48
CA ILE A 26 -11.15 -16.67 -19.38
C ILE A 26 -11.87 -16.48 -18.03
N SER A 27 -12.72 -15.45 -17.89
CA SER A 27 -13.54 -15.24 -16.69
C SER A 27 -14.74 -16.17 -16.56
N ILE A 28 -15.18 -16.86 -17.63
CA ILE A 28 -16.36 -17.73 -17.64
C ILE A 28 -16.00 -19.23 -17.76
N GLY A 29 -14.81 -19.56 -18.23
CA GLY A 29 -14.45 -20.92 -18.59
C GLY A 29 -13.41 -21.57 -17.73
N GLY A 30 -13.86 -22.44 -16.85
CA GLY A 30 -13.10 -23.27 -15.95
C GLY A 30 -11.82 -23.91 -16.54
N ALA A 31 -10.91 -24.21 -15.64
CA ALA A 31 -9.66 -24.90 -15.82
C ALA A 31 -9.74 -26.01 -16.90
N TYR A 32 -9.04 -25.84 -18.02
CA TYR A 32 -8.82 -26.93 -18.93
C TYR A 32 -7.69 -27.81 -18.41
N LEU A 33 -8.06 -28.99 -17.90
CA LEU A 33 -7.11 -30.05 -17.53
C LEU A 33 -6.48 -30.65 -18.78
N TYR A 34 -5.24 -30.38 -19.04
CA TYR A 34 -4.43 -31.16 -19.95
C TYR A 34 -3.93 -32.41 -19.19
N LEU A 35 -4.62 -33.54 -19.37
CA LEU A 35 -4.21 -34.83 -18.81
C LEU A 35 -3.19 -35.51 -19.76
N ASP A 36 -1.93 -35.43 -19.38
CA ASP A 36 -0.92 -36.35 -19.98
C ASP A 36 -1.14 -37.75 -19.37
N LYS A 37 -1.58 -38.69 -20.22
CA LYS A 37 -2.03 -40.06 -19.83
C LYS A 37 -0.93 -40.99 -19.36
N ASN A 38 0.34 -40.57 -19.25
CA ASN A 38 1.47 -41.51 -19.08
C ASN A 38 2.37 -41.25 -17.85
N LYS A 39 1.99 -40.48 -16.83
CA LYS A 39 2.78 -40.39 -15.60
C LYS A 39 1.93 -40.83 -14.39
N LYS A 40 2.39 -41.93 -13.73
CA LYS A 40 1.88 -42.36 -12.44
C LYS A 40 2.11 -41.22 -11.45
N ILE A 41 1.03 -40.80 -10.77
CA ILE A 41 1.04 -39.81 -9.70
C ILE A 41 1.71 -40.46 -8.48
N ASP A 42 2.90 -40.00 -8.14
CA ASP A 42 3.50 -40.25 -6.84
C ASP A 42 3.32 -39.00 -5.98
N HIS A 43 2.66 -39.13 -4.84
CA HIS A 43 2.22 -38.04 -3.97
C HIS A 43 3.34 -37.31 -3.20
N ARG A 44 4.60 -37.43 -3.64
CA ARG A 44 5.76 -36.72 -3.06
C ARG A 44 6.78 -36.37 -4.14
N GLY A 45 6.60 -35.22 -4.78
CA GLY A 45 7.62 -34.65 -5.65
C GLY A 45 7.06 -34.02 -6.91
N GLU A 46 6.25 -32.98 -6.77
CA GLU A 46 5.96 -32.11 -7.90
C GLU A 46 7.28 -31.47 -8.36
N THR A 47 7.71 -31.80 -9.55
CA THR A 47 8.95 -31.28 -10.12
C THR A 47 8.69 -29.83 -10.52
N MET A 48 9.07 -28.87 -9.68
CA MET A 48 9.08 -27.46 -10.04
C MET A 48 10.00 -27.27 -11.24
N ILE A 49 9.54 -26.52 -12.22
CA ILE A 49 10.35 -26.10 -13.37
C ILE A 49 10.75 -24.64 -13.21
N SER A 50 11.74 -24.18 -13.98
CA SER A 50 12.13 -22.78 -13.91
C SER A 50 11.00 -21.83 -14.36
N GLY A 51 10.96 -20.61 -13.81
CA GLY A 51 9.98 -19.62 -14.21
C GLY A 51 10.01 -19.32 -15.71
N GLN A 52 11.21 -19.30 -16.29
CA GLN A 52 11.39 -19.11 -17.74
C GLN A 52 10.76 -20.25 -18.55
N GLU A 53 10.89 -21.49 -18.08
CA GLU A 53 10.30 -22.65 -18.75
C GLU A 53 8.77 -22.66 -18.59
N ALA A 54 8.26 -22.39 -17.38
CA ALA A 54 6.83 -22.33 -17.10
C ALA A 54 6.14 -21.22 -17.89
N ALA A 55 6.70 -20.02 -17.88
CA ALA A 55 6.19 -18.88 -18.63
C ALA A 55 6.29 -19.09 -20.15
N GLY A 56 7.37 -19.71 -20.62
CA GLY A 56 7.53 -20.08 -22.05
C GLY A 56 6.45 -21.05 -22.53
N LYS A 57 6.11 -22.06 -21.73
CA LYS A 57 4.97 -22.97 -22.00
C LYS A 57 3.64 -22.23 -22.05
N ALA A 58 3.41 -21.32 -21.09
CA ALA A 58 2.21 -20.52 -21.03
C ALA A 58 2.05 -19.61 -22.25
N VAL A 59 3.11 -18.90 -22.65
CA VAL A 59 3.12 -18.02 -23.82
C VAL A 59 2.88 -18.81 -25.12
N SER A 60 3.50 -19.98 -25.25
CA SER A 60 3.27 -20.86 -26.40
C SER A 60 1.79 -21.30 -26.48
N PHE A 61 1.22 -21.71 -25.35
CA PHE A 61 -0.21 -22.05 -25.27
C PHE A 61 -1.11 -20.88 -25.65
N ILE A 62 -0.83 -19.69 -25.10
CA ILE A 62 -1.58 -18.46 -25.40
C ILE A 62 -1.53 -18.14 -26.88
N LYS A 63 -0.32 -18.18 -27.48
CA LYS A 63 -0.10 -17.96 -28.92
C LYS A 63 -0.91 -18.92 -29.78
N GLU A 64 -0.79 -20.22 -29.52
CA GLU A 64 -1.43 -21.26 -30.31
C GLU A 64 -2.96 -21.32 -30.14
N THR A 65 -3.46 -20.89 -28.99
CA THR A 65 -4.90 -20.99 -28.66
C THR A 65 -5.66 -19.73 -29.04
N TYR A 66 -5.12 -18.56 -28.76
CA TYR A 66 -5.86 -17.30 -28.86
C TYR A 66 -5.37 -16.36 -29.96
N PHE A 67 -4.11 -16.49 -30.37
CA PHE A 67 -3.51 -15.57 -31.34
C PHE A 67 -3.02 -16.29 -32.61
N LYS A 68 -3.68 -17.36 -33.00
CA LYS A 68 -3.39 -18.11 -34.24
C LYS A 68 -3.92 -17.37 -35.48
N VAL A 69 -3.40 -16.13 -35.66
CA VAL A 69 -3.78 -15.23 -36.75
C VAL A 69 -2.52 -14.77 -37.46
N ASP A 70 -2.55 -14.73 -38.79
CA ASP A 70 -1.40 -14.31 -39.59
C ASP A 70 -1.01 -12.85 -39.25
N GLY A 71 0.30 -12.64 -39.06
CA GLY A 71 0.85 -11.33 -38.72
C GLY A 71 0.76 -10.94 -37.23
N VAL A 72 0.30 -11.83 -36.34
CA VAL A 72 0.35 -11.65 -34.91
C VAL A 72 1.50 -12.46 -34.31
N ASP A 73 2.37 -11.82 -33.54
CA ASP A 73 3.39 -12.49 -32.76
C ASP A 73 3.15 -12.31 -31.25
N VAL A 74 3.47 -13.36 -30.47
CA VAL A 74 3.34 -13.35 -29.02
C VAL A 74 4.66 -13.81 -28.44
N SER A 75 5.25 -12.98 -27.57
CA SER A 75 6.56 -13.25 -26.99
C SER A 75 6.60 -12.96 -25.49
N LEU A 76 7.41 -13.75 -24.76
CA LEU A 76 7.66 -13.52 -23.33
C LEU A 76 8.56 -12.29 -23.15
N VAL A 77 8.16 -11.36 -22.28
CA VAL A 77 8.90 -10.15 -21.94
C VAL A 77 9.69 -10.34 -20.65
N SER A 78 9.02 -10.79 -19.60
CA SER A 78 9.66 -11.00 -18.29
C SER A 78 8.92 -12.06 -17.48
N VAL A 79 9.61 -12.61 -16.48
CA VAL A 79 9.06 -13.54 -15.50
C VAL A 79 9.67 -13.28 -14.13
N SER A 80 8.87 -13.34 -13.08
CA SER A 80 9.28 -13.23 -11.68
C SER A 80 8.53 -14.25 -10.81
N GLU A 81 9.08 -14.56 -9.65
CA GLU A 81 8.35 -15.35 -8.65
C GLU A 81 7.31 -14.47 -7.94
N ASP A 82 6.12 -15.04 -7.71
CA ASP A 82 5.05 -14.43 -6.95
C ASP A 82 4.35 -15.51 -6.10
N GLY A 83 4.82 -15.71 -4.88
CA GLY A 83 4.37 -16.77 -3.99
C GLY A 83 4.54 -18.14 -4.60
N ASP A 84 3.44 -18.90 -4.71
CA ASP A 84 3.41 -20.24 -5.30
C ASP A 84 3.23 -20.25 -6.83
N LEU A 85 3.23 -19.08 -7.46
CA LEU A 85 3.11 -18.89 -8.90
C LEU A 85 4.34 -18.21 -9.47
N TYR A 86 4.46 -18.22 -10.80
CA TYR A 86 5.29 -17.27 -11.53
C TYR A 86 4.38 -16.23 -12.17
N LYS A 87 4.65 -14.94 -11.93
CA LYS A 87 4.08 -13.84 -12.70
C LYS A 87 4.91 -13.65 -13.96
N PHE A 88 4.27 -13.59 -15.11
CA PHE A 88 4.96 -13.33 -16.37
C PHE A 88 4.26 -12.25 -17.17
N LYS A 89 5.06 -11.49 -17.90
CA LYS A 89 4.59 -10.47 -18.84
C LYS A 89 4.86 -10.98 -20.26
N PHE A 90 3.86 -10.87 -21.13
CA PHE A 90 4.01 -11.19 -22.54
C PHE A 90 3.53 -10.03 -23.42
N GLU A 91 4.17 -9.89 -24.58
CA GLU A 91 3.83 -8.89 -25.61
C GLU A 91 3.10 -9.58 -26.75
N VAL A 92 2.00 -8.96 -27.18
CA VAL A 92 1.31 -9.30 -28.44
C VAL A 92 1.61 -8.20 -29.44
N LYS A 93 2.20 -8.57 -30.58
CA LYS A 93 2.61 -7.65 -31.65
C LYS A 93 1.84 -7.93 -32.92
N GLN A 94 1.26 -6.89 -33.53
CA GLN A 94 0.61 -6.95 -34.82
C GLN A 94 1.04 -5.74 -35.67
N GLY A 95 1.88 -5.98 -36.66
CA GLY A 95 2.52 -4.92 -37.43
C GLY A 95 3.40 -4.03 -36.53
N GLU A 96 3.11 -2.74 -36.49
CA GLU A 96 3.80 -1.77 -35.60
C GLU A 96 3.15 -1.63 -34.22
N GLN A 97 1.98 -2.23 -34.00
CA GLN A 97 1.28 -2.14 -32.73
C GLN A 97 1.77 -3.21 -31.77
N LYS A 98 1.99 -2.83 -30.52
CA LYS A 98 2.42 -3.68 -29.42
C LYS A 98 1.51 -3.48 -28.22
N GLN A 99 1.16 -4.57 -27.54
CA GLN A 99 0.40 -4.56 -26.30
C GLN A 99 1.00 -5.58 -25.33
N GLU A 100 1.27 -5.15 -24.11
CA GLU A 100 1.77 -6.02 -23.05
C GLU A 100 0.62 -6.46 -22.13
N TYR A 101 0.74 -7.69 -21.63
CA TYR A 101 -0.20 -8.30 -20.68
C TYR A 101 0.56 -8.99 -19.56
N ASP A 102 0.06 -8.87 -18.33
CA ASP A 102 0.50 -9.67 -17.19
C ASP A 102 -0.36 -10.92 -17.07
N SER A 103 0.23 -12.03 -16.64
CA SER A 103 -0.48 -13.29 -16.39
C SER A 103 0.33 -14.15 -15.40
N TYR A 104 -0.23 -15.27 -14.97
CA TYR A 104 0.39 -16.13 -13.97
C TYR A 104 0.42 -17.58 -14.45
N VAL A 105 1.42 -18.34 -13.99
CA VAL A 105 1.54 -19.78 -14.27
C VAL A 105 1.99 -20.50 -13.01
N SER A 106 1.45 -21.71 -12.77
CA SER A 106 1.88 -22.55 -11.65
C SER A 106 3.35 -22.96 -11.77
N LYS A 107 4.04 -23.16 -10.64
CA LYS A 107 5.47 -23.51 -10.61
C LYS A 107 5.81 -24.85 -11.31
N ASP A 108 4.82 -25.71 -11.49
CA ASP A 108 4.94 -26.94 -12.31
C ASP A 108 4.64 -26.73 -13.81
N GLY A 109 4.23 -25.51 -14.20
CA GLY A 109 3.91 -25.16 -15.58
C GLY A 109 2.64 -25.78 -16.15
N LYS A 110 1.74 -26.27 -15.30
CA LYS A 110 0.50 -26.96 -15.75
C LYS A 110 -0.70 -26.04 -15.91
N PHE A 111 -0.78 -24.96 -15.11
CA PHE A 111 -1.93 -24.09 -15.06
C PHE A 111 -1.55 -22.64 -15.38
N VAL A 112 -2.31 -22.00 -16.24
CA VAL A 112 -2.19 -20.57 -16.57
C VAL A 112 -3.40 -19.86 -16.00
N PHE A 113 -3.15 -18.73 -15.32
CA PHE A 113 -4.16 -17.87 -14.74
C PHE A 113 -4.04 -16.49 -15.38
N PRO A 114 -5.09 -15.99 -16.03
CA PRO A 114 -5.05 -14.67 -16.66
C PRO A 114 -4.89 -13.56 -15.62
N GLU A 115 -5.44 -13.79 -14.43
CA GLU A 115 -5.43 -12.84 -13.31
C GLU A 115 -5.34 -13.63 -12.00
N ARG A 116 -4.68 -13.05 -11.02
CA ARG A 116 -4.68 -13.52 -9.64
C ARG A 116 -5.51 -12.56 -8.79
N ILE A 117 -6.48 -13.08 -8.07
CA ILE A 117 -7.26 -12.33 -7.09
C ILE A 117 -6.73 -12.72 -5.71
N ASP A 118 -6.18 -11.76 -4.98
CA ASP A 118 -5.88 -11.94 -3.57
C ASP A 118 -7.18 -11.82 -2.78
N LEU A 119 -7.58 -12.92 -2.13
CA LEU A 119 -8.86 -12.95 -1.42
C LEU A 119 -8.85 -12.05 -0.18
N VAL A 120 -7.69 -11.85 0.44
CA VAL A 120 -7.56 -10.96 1.61
C VAL A 120 -7.67 -9.51 1.14
N GLU A 121 -6.96 -9.15 0.07
CA GLU A 121 -7.05 -7.82 -0.56
C GLU A 121 -8.48 -7.54 -1.06
N ALA A 122 -9.10 -8.48 -1.76
CA ALA A 122 -10.47 -8.33 -2.26
C ALA A 122 -11.48 -8.12 -1.11
N THR A 123 -11.30 -8.82 0.02
CA THR A 123 -12.13 -8.64 1.21
C THR A 123 -11.87 -7.28 1.86
N ALA A 124 -10.61 -6.86 1.97
CA ALA A 124 -10.26 -5.56 2.51
C ALA A 124 -10.83 -4.41 1.66
N MET A 125 -10.72 -4.50 0.34
CA MET A 125 -11.28 -3.50 -0.56
C MET A 125 -12.81 -3.48 -0.52
N GLY A 126 -13.47 -4.64 -0.41
CA GLY A 126 -14.91 -4.71 -0.20
C GLY A 126 -15.35 -4.00 1.09
N ALA A 127 -14.60 -4.16 2.19
CA ALA A 127 -14.89 -3.46 3.44
C ALA A 127 -14.69 -1.92 3.32
N MET A 128 -13.76 -1.45 2.47
CA MET A 128 -13.58 -0.02 2.22
C MET A 128 -14.81 0.63 1.55
N GLU A 129 -15.63 -0.14 0.83
CA GLU A 129 -16.86 0.37 0.22
C GLU A 129 -17.90 0.82 1.27
N ASP A 130 -17.84 0.30 2.48
CA ASP A 130 -18.73 0.66 3.59
C ASP A 130 -18.33 1.98 4.28
N ILE A 131 -17.16 2.53 3.99
CA ILE A 131 -16.73 3.83 4.50
C ILE A 131 -17.49 4.95 3.79
N GLU A 132 -17.92 5.93 4.56
CA GLU A 132 -18.57 7.14 4.05
C GLU A 132 -17.69 7.82 2.98
N LYS A 133 -18.24 8.04 1.79
CA LYS A 133 -17.52 8.70 0.70
C LYS A 133 -17.50 10.21 0.92
N LYS A 134 -16.34 10.82 0.70
CA LYS A 134 -16.17 12.29 0.77
C LYS A 134 -15.54 12.82 -0.54
N ASP A 135 -15.85 14.05 -0.91
CA ASP A 135 -15.18 14.72 -2.05
C ASP A 135 -13.68 14.90 -1.78
N LYS A 136 -13.32 15.09 -0.50
CA LYS A 136 -11.95 15.17 -0.02
C LYS A 136 -11.81 14.26 1.20
N PRO A 137 -11.42 13.00 1.03
CA PRO A 137 -11.20 12.06 2.13
C PRO A 137 -10.19 12.58 3.14
N GLU A 138 -10.44 12.29 4.41
CA GLU A 138 -9.53 12.56 5.51
C GLU A 138 -8.88 11.26 5.97
N VAL A 139 -7.56 11.24 6.06
CA VAL A 139 -6.75 10.08 6.46
C VAL A 139 -5.87 10.45 7.65
N LYS A 140 -6.05 9.75 8.75
CA LYS A 140 -5.26 9.91 9.97
C LYS A 140 -4.47 8.62 10.22
N LEU A 141 -3.15 8.69 10.11
CA LEU A 141 -2.25 7.60 10.49
C LEU A 141 -1.65 7.91 11.86
N PHE A 142 -2.08 7.18 12.88
CA PHE A 142 -1.53 7.32 14.24
C PHE A 142 -0.30 6.45 14.40
N VAL A 143 0.79 7.05 14.88
CA VAL A 143 2.08 6.37 15.04
C VAL A 143 2.81 6.79 16.30
N MET A 144 3.82 6.03 16.66
CA MET A 144 4.94 6.44 17.49
C MET A 144 6.13 6.65 16.56
N ALA A 145 6.82 7.80 16.64
CA ALA A 145 7.83 8.19 15.64
C ALA A 145 9.02 7.21 15.54
N TYR A 146 9.28 6.41 16.55
CA TYR A 146 10.34 5.41 16.57
C TYR A 146 9.86 3.96 16.52
N CYS A 147 8.53 3.73 16.43
CA CYS A 147 7.98 2.39 16.26
C CYS A 147 8.36 1.81 14.88
N PRO A 148 9.00 0.63 14.80
CA PRO A 148 9.38 0.03 13.51
C PRO A 148 8.21 -0.14 12.55
N TYR A 149 7.05 -0.57 13.04
CA TYR A 149 5.85 -0.74 12.23
C TYR A 149 5.15 0.59 11.92
N GLY A 150 5.26 1.58 12.81
CA GLY A 150 4.84 2.96 12.54
C GLY A 150 5.65 3.58 11.41
N LEU A 151 6.99 3.39 11.42
CA LEU A 151 7.88 3.82 10.34
C LEU A 151 7.57 3.10 9.02
N GLN A 152 7.26 1.81 9.06
CA GLN A 152 6.83 1.05 7.89
C GLN A 152 5.56 1.66 7.26
N ALA A 153 4.53 1.91 8.07
CA ALA A 153 3.29 2.50 7.61
C ALA A 153 3.48 3.93 7.07
N GLN A 154 4.30 4.75 7.73
CA GLN A 154 4.65 6.09 7.23
C GLN A 154 5.33 6.03 5.86
N LYS A 155 6.31 5.13 5.67
CA LYS A 155 6.99 4.96 4.38
C LYS A 155 6.03 4.48 3.27
N ALA A 156 5.09 3.61 3.60
CA ALA A 156 4.07 3.16 2.65
C ALA A 156 3.07 4.29 2.29
N LEU A 157 2.73 5.15 3.26
CA LEU A 157 1.80 6.27 3.06
C LEU A 157 2.42 7.46 2.32
N LEU A 158 3.73 7.69 2.44
CA LEU A 158 4.43 8.84 1.84
C LEU A 158 4.18 9.03 0.34
N PRO A 159 4.27 8.00 -0.53
CA PRO A 159 3.94 8.15 -1.95
C PRO A 159 2.48 8.54 -2.18
N VAL A 160 1.56 8.08 -1.34
CA VAL A 160 0.12 8.43 -1.41
C VAL A 160 -0.10 9.88 -1.01
N MET A 161 0.58 10.35 0.05
CA MET A 161 0.57 11.76 0.47
C MET A 161 1.05 12.69 -0.66
N GLY A 162 2.10 12.29 -1.38
CA GLY A 162 2.62 13.04 -2.53
C GLY A 162 1.65 13.05 -3.70
N LEU A 163 1.06 11.91 -4.01
CA LEU A 163 0.12 11.73 -5.14
C LEU A 163 -1.21 12.48 -4.92
N LEU A 164 -1.78 12.37 -3.72
CA LEU A 164 -3.12 12.86 -3.40
C LEU A 164 -3.13 14.17 -2.57
N LYS A 165 -2.02 14.87 -2.46
CA LYS A 165 -1.83 16.03 -1.53
C LYS A 165 -2.91 17.10 -1.59
N ASP A 166 -3.46 17.38 -2.77
CA ASP A 166 -4.51 18.37 -2.97
C ASP A 166 -5.92 17.77 -3.02
N LYS A 167 -6.01 16.46 -3.13
CA LYS A 167 -7.26 15.70 -3.29
C LYS A 167 -7.77 15.11 -1.98
N ALA A 168 -6.88 14.72 -1.08
CA ALA A 168 -7.20 14.16 0.23
C ALA A 168 -6.50 14.96 1.34
N ASP A 169 -7.03 14.95 2.54
CA ASP A 169 -6.36 15.50 3.72
C ASP A 169 -5.69 14.35 4.49
N ILE A 170 -4.42 14.13 4.19
CA ILE A 170 -3.65 13.02 4.76
C ILE A 170 -2.68 13.58 5.79
N GLY A 171 -2.75 13.07 7.03
CA GLY A 171 -1.91 13.49 8.13
C GLY A 171 -1.36 12.33 8.95
N VAL A 172 -0.22 12.59 9.61
CA VAL A 172 0.37 11.73 10.63
C VAL A 172 0.03 12.30 12.00
N TYR A 173 -0.46 11.44 12.87
CA TYR A 173 -0.89 11.73 14.23
C TYR A 173 -0.11 10.86 15.20
N PHE A 174 -0.12 11.21 16.47
CA PHE A 174 0.68 10.49 17.45
C PHE A 174 -0.19 9.82 18.50
N VAL A 175 0.19 8.58 18.83
CA VAL A 175 -0.40 7.82 19.93
C VAL A 175 -0.17 8.57 21.23
N ASP A 176 -1.12 8.53 22.15
CA ASP A 176 -1.14 9.34 23.38
C ASP A 176 -0.22 8.84 24.51
N TYR A 177 0.60 7.82 24.24
CA TYR A 177 1.64 7.31 25.13
C TYR A 177 2.96 7.00 24.40
N ILE A 178 4.05 6.94 25.15
CA ILE A 178 5.43 6.85 24.65
C ILE A 178 6.06 5.52 25.05
N MET A 179 6.73 4.86 24.09
CA MET A 179 7.47 3.61 24.33
C MET A 179 8.97 3.71 24.06
N HIS A 180 9.42 4.69 23.28
CA HIS A 180 10.82 4.79 22.83
C HIS A 180 11.55 5.97 23.49
N GLU A 181 11.34 6.19 24.77
CA GLU A 181 12.03 7.18 25.60
C GLU A 181 11.79 8.64 25.14
N LYS A 182 12.60 9.56 25.69
CA LYS A 182 12.47 11.00 25.41
C LYS A 182 12.68 11.36 23.93
N LYS A 183 13.48 10.58 23.19
CA LYS A 183 13.70 10.81 21.76
C LYS A 183 12.41 10.78 20.94
N GLU A 184 11.46 9.91 21.33
CA GLU A 184 10.16 9.82 20.68
C GLU A 184 9.29 11.05 20.96
N ILE A 185 9.27 11.53 22.19
CA ILE A 185 8.58 12.79 22.54
C ILE A 185 9.10 13.95 21.70
N ASP A 186 10.44 14.09 21.67
CA ASP A 186 11.08 15.19 20.95
C ASP A 186 10.77 15.13 19.45
N GLU A 187 10.66 13.91 18.89
CA GLU A 187 10.34 13.72 17.48
C GLU A 187 8.84 13.89 17.20
N ASN A 188 7.97 13.36 18.05
CA ASN A 188 6.52 13.55 17.91
C ASN A 188 6.17 15.05 17.93
N LEU A 189 6.73 15.84 18.88
CA LEU A 189 6.58 17.29 18.91
C LEU A 189 7.11 17.97 17.65
N ARG A 190 8.26 17.53 17.16
CA ARG A 190 8.90 18.09 15.95
C ARG A 190 8.00 17.84 14.73
N GLN A 191 7.59 16.61 14.51
CA GLN A 191 6.75 16.25 13.38
C GLN A 191 5.39 16.93 13.45
N TYR A 192 4.76 16.98 14.63
CA TYR A 192 3.52 17.71 14.86
C TYR A 192 3.65 19.18 14.43
N CYS A 193 4.70 19.87 14.88
CA CYS A 193 4.92 21.28 14.61
C CYS A 193 5.29 21.55 13.15
N ILE A 194 6.06 20.67 12.50
CA ILE A 194 6.36 20.80 11.08
C ILE A 194 5.06 20.61 10.27
N GLN A 195 4.29 19.57 10.57
CA GLN A 195 3.03 19.30 9.86
C GLN A 195 2.03 20.44 10.05
N LYS A 196 1.91 21.00 11.25
CA LYS A 196 1.01 22.10 11.58
C LYS A 196 1.38 23.39 10.85
N ASP A 197 2.64 23.79 10.91
CA ASP A 197 3.06 25.15 10.56
C ASP A 197 3.83 25.23 9.23
N GLN A 198 4.30 24.10 8.68
CA GLN A 198 5.11 23.99 7.48
C GLN A 198 4.69 22.74 6.66
N LYS A 199 3.37 22.55 6.49
CA LYS A 199 2.76 21.35 5.88
C LYS A 199 3.34 21.01 4.50
N ASP A 200 3.70 22.03 3.70
CA ASP A 200 4.31 21.88 2.39
C ASP A 200 5.68 21.20 2.41
N LYS A 201 6.38 21.28 3.54
CA LYS A 201 7.73 20.70 3.74
C LYS A 201 7.69 19.37 4.49
N TYR A 202 6.55 19.03 5.10
CA TYR A 202 6.44 17.90 6.00
C TYR A 202 6.73 16.56 5.31
N ILE A 203 6.21 16.34 4.09
CA ILE A 203 6.46 15.11 3.32
C ILE A 203 7.97 14.91 3.09
N ASN A 204 8.69 15.97 2.73
CA ASN A 204 10.14 15.90 2.51
C ASN A 204 10.91 15.61 3.80
N TYR A 205 10.49 16.22 4.91
CA TYR A 205 11.06 15.93 6.23
C TYR A 205 10.83 14.47 6.63
N LEU A 206 9.57 14.02 6.57
CA LEU A 206 9.17 12.67 6.97
C LEU A 206 9.86 11.60 6.11
N SER A 207 9.94 11.81 4.80
CA SER A 207 10.66 10.92 3.88
C SER A 207 12.13 10.80 4.26
N CYS A 208 12.81 11.92 4.53
CA CYS A 208 14.20 11.91 4.97
C CYS A 208 14.36 11.21 6.32
N PHE A 209 13.51 11.50 7.30
CA PHE A 209 13.57 10.94 8.65
C PHE A 209 13.39 9.42 8.63
N THR A 210 12.34 8.93 7.99
CA THR A 210 12.01 7.50 7.97
C THR A 210 13.01 6.66 7.17
N THR A 211 13.66 7.24 6.17
CA THR A 211 14.66 6.55 5.32
C THR A 211 16.11 6.74 5.81
N SER A 212 16.34 7.57 6.81
CA SER A 212 17.67 7.70 7.45
C SER A 212 18.05 6.41 8.16
N ALA A 213 19.36 6.21 8.39
CA ALA A 213 19.83 4.98 9.03
C ALA A 213 19.40 4.82 10.50
N SER A 214 19.08 5.93 11.19
CA SER A 214 18.80 5.94 12.64
C SER A 214 17.93 7.11 13.11
N GLY A 215 17.16 7.74 12.20
CA GLY A 215 16.36 8.91 12.55
C GLY A 215 17.21 10.20 12.71
N ASP A 216 18.10 10.48 11.76
CA ASP A 216 18.87 11.74 11.75
C ASP A 216 17.98 12.93 11.42
N TYR A 217 17.27 13.44 12.44
CA TYR A 217 16.38 14.58 12.28
C TYR A 217 17.11 15.86 11.88
N LYS A 218 18.37 16.08 12.36
CA LYS A 218 19.10 17.32 12.10
C LYS A 218 19.43 17.49 10.62
N GLY A 219 19.96 16.45 10.00
CA GLY A 219 20.21 16.43 8.56
C GLY A 219 18.92 16.59 7.75
N CYS A 220 17.81 16.03 8.24
CA CYS A 220 16.52 16.09 7.60
C CYS A 220 15.84 17.47 7.70
N LEU A 221 16.03 18.21 8.80
CA LEU A 221 15.57 19.60 8.91
C LEU A 221 16.18 20.46 7.79
N SER A 222 17.50 20.36 7.63
CA SER A 222 18.22 21.10 6.58
C SER A 222 17.78 20.69 5.18
N LYS A 223 17.71 19.37 4.89
CA LYS A 223 17.30 18.85 3.57
C LYS A 223 15.89 19.25 3.18
N ALA A 224 14.96 19.26 4.12
CA ALA A 224 13.58 19.67 3.88
C ALA A 224 13.38 21.19 3.91
N GLY A 225 14.41 21.97 4.22
CA GLY A 225 14.34 23.42 4.32
C GLY A 225 13.40 23.92 5.42
N ILE A 226 13.38 23.21 6.57
CA ILE A 226 12.53 23.57 7.70
C ILE A 226 13.00 24.88 8.32
N ASP A 227 12.08 25.80 8.60
CA ASP A 227 12.33 26.95 9.46
C ASP A 227 12.39 26.46 10.91
N GLU A 228 13.62 26.30 11.40
CA GLU A 228 13.86 25.79 12.75
C GLU A 228 13.39 26.76 13.85
N ALA A 229 13.40 28.08 13.60
CA ALA A 229 12.94 29.06 14.59
C ALA A 229 11.43 28.92 14.80
N LYS A 230 10.68 28.85 13.71
CA LYS A 230 9.23 28.61 13.71
C LYS A 230 8.89 27.28 14.37
N MET A 231 9.59 26.21 14.00
CA MET A 231 9.41 24.88 14.59
C MET A 231 9.68 24.88 16.10
N LYS A 232 10.78 25.49 16.58
CA LYS A 232 11.13 25.55 17.99
C LYS A 232 10.11 26.38 18.80
N SER A 233 9.56 27.47 18.25
CA SER A 233 8.48 28.23 18.89
C SER A 233 7.26 27.36 19.09
N CYS A 234 6.79 26.70 18.04
CA CYS A 234 5.66 25.77 18.11
C CYS A 234 5.88 24.65 19.14
N ILE A 235 7.07 24.03 19.15
CA ILE A 235 7.42 22.98 20.13
C ILE A 235 7.29 23.52 21.56
N SER A 236 7.88 24.70 21.85
CA SER A 236 7.81 25.31 23.18
C SER A 236 6.40 25.63 23.62
N GLU A 237 5.58 26.16 22.72
CA GLU A 237 4.17 26.47 22.96
C GLU A 237 3.36 25.20 23.20
N THR A 238 3.55 24.17 22.35
CA THR A 238 2.85 22.89 22.45
C THR A 238 3.26 22.14 23.72
N ASP A 239 4.56 22.06 24.02
CA ASP A 239 5.04 21.42 25.25
C ASP A 239 4.49 22.09 26.51
N SER A 240 4.45 23.42 26.52
CA SER A 240 3.87 24.19 27.63
C SER A 240 2.36 23.96 27.78
N ALA A 241 1.61 23.97 26.67
CA ALA A 241 0.17 23.83 26.67
C ALA A 241 -0.28 22.43 27.13
N TYR A 242 0.40 21.38 26.67
CA TYR A 242 0.07 19.99 26.96
C TYR A 242 0.92 19.36 28.06
N LYS A 243 1.87 20.13 28.64
CA LYS A 243 2.80 19.69 29.70
C LYS A 243 3.58 18.42 29.35
N VAL A 244 3.96 18.25 28.08
CA VAL A 244 4.53 17.00 27.56
C VAL A 244 5.81 16.60 28.29
N THR A 245 6.79 17.51 28.37
CA THR A 245 8.05 17.28 29.10
C THR A 245 7.83 17.15 30.61
N ALA A 246 6.90 17.92 31.19
CA ALA A 246 6.56 17.82 32.60
C ALA A 246 5.97 16.46 32.95
N ASN A 247 5.03 15.97 32.12
CA ASN A 247 4.43 14.65 32.30
C ASN A 247 5.46 13.53 32.12
N TYR A 248 6.39 13.65 31.18
CA TYR A 248 7.49 12.68 31.02
C TYR A 248 8.34 12.58 32.31
N ASN A 249 8.60 13.68 32.97
CA ASN A 249 9.43 13.72 34.20
C ASN A 249 8.66 13.30 35.45
N ASP A 250 7.33 13.31 35.45
CA ASP A 250 6.51 12.91 36.59
C ASP A 250 5.83 11.55 36.32
N LYS A 251 6.45 10.48 36.81
CA LYS A 251 5.93 9.11 36.66
C LYS A 251 4.52 8.89 37.19
N LYS A 252 3.98 9.80 38.01
CA LYS A 252 2.61 9.71 38.52
C LYS A 252 1.58 10.00 37.42
N THR A 253 1.98 10.69 36.35
CA THR A 253 1.13 11.02 35.20
C THR A 253 1.17 9.95 34.11
N TRP A 254 2.01 8.92 34.27
CA TRP A 254 2.20 7.89 33.27
C TRP A 254 0.99 6.96 33.15
N SER A 255 0.60 6.63 31.94
CA SER A 255 -0.45 5.66 31.65
C SER A 255 -0.10 4.30 32.26
N ASN A 256 -1.01 3.75 33.06
CA ASN A 256 -0.83 2.51 33.82
C ASN A 256 0.47 2.48 34.67
N GLY A 257 1.05 3.64 34.99
CA GLY A 257 2.31 3.76 35.71
C GLY A 257 3.54 3.29 34.93
N GLN A 258 3.41 3.00 33.64
CA GLN A 258 4.45 2.42 32.80
C GLN A 258 4.88 3.32 31.64
N PHE A 259 3.94 4.01 31.02
CA PHE A 259 4.19 4.75 29.80
C PHE A 259 3.97 6.25 29.96
N PRO A 260 4.97 7.11 29.68
CA PRO A 260 4.78 8.55 29.63
C PRO A 260 3.62 8.93 28.70
N THR A 261 2.83 9.92 29.07
CA THR A 261 1.71 10.39 28.24
C THR A 261 2.16 11.42 27.21
N PHE A 262 1.53 11.40 26.03
CA PHE A 262 1.67 12.40 24.97
C PHE A 262 0.33 13.00 24.58
N ASN A 263 -0.15 13.97 25.34
CA ASN A 263 -1.52 14.46 25.31
C ASN A 263 -1.87 15.42 24.16
N VAL A 264 -0.94 15.65 23.21
CA VAL A 264 -1.11 16.66 22.14
C VAL A 264 -2.34 16.40 21.27
N GLN A 265 -2.66 15.14 21.04
CA GLN A 265 -3.80 14.71 20.21
C GLN A 265 -4.69 13.72 20.98
N LYS A 266 -4.76 13.89 22.31
CA LYS A 266 -5.49 12.98 23.18
C LYS A 266 -6.97 12.86 22.80
N ASP A 267 -7.63 13.97 22.45
CA ASP A 267 -9.04 13.95 22.08
C ASP A 267 -9.33 13.02 20.90
N LEU A 268 -8.44 12.99 19.89
CA LEU A 268 -8.55 12.07 18.76
C LEU A 268 -8.20 10.62 19.14
N ASN A 269 -7.21 10.42 20.02
CA ASN A 269 -6.90 9.10 20.54
C ASN A 269 -8.08 8.51 21.31
N ASP A 270 -8.73 9.32 22.14
CA ASP A 270 -9.94 8.92 22.91
C ASP A 270 -11.14 8.67 21.97
N GLU A 271 -11.35 9.54 20.97
CA GLU A 271 -12.43 9.43 19.99
C GLU A 271 -12.40 8.11 19.23
N TYR A 272 -11.21 7.73 18.77
CA TYR A 272 -11.02 6.50 17.96
C TYR A 272 -10.52 5.31 18.79
N GLU A 273 -10.38 5.43 20.10
CA GLU A 273 -9.76 4.43 20.99
C GLU A 273 -8.45 3.86 20.41
N ILE A 274 -7.51 4.76 20.05
CA ILE A 274 -6.25 4.38 19.46
C ILE A 274 -5.41 3.57 20.45
N GLY A 275 -5.29 2.26 20.19
CA GLY A 275 -4.59 1.33 21.07
C GLY A 275 -3.08 1.22 20.83
N GLY A 276 -2.57 1.64 19.64
CA GLY A 276 -1.16 1.45 19.31
C GLY A 276 -0.71 2.04 17.98
N SER A 277 0.54 1.72 17.62
CA SER A 277 1.21 2.22 16.42
C SER A 277 1.58 1.06 15.48
N PRO A 278 1.20 1.10 14.19
CA PRO A 278 0.34 2.11 13.56
C PRO A 278 -1.16 1.81 13.72
N SER A 279 -1.99 2.87 13.77
CA SER A 279 -3.45 2.76 13.60
C SER A 279 -3.91 3.68 12.48
N LEU A 280 -4.87 3.24 11.68
CA LEU A 280 -5.35 3.95 10.50
C LEU A 280 -6.83 4.30 10.66
N VAL A 281 -7.15 5.56 10.41
CA VAL A 281 -8.53 6.07 10.38
C VAL A 281 -8.76 6.76 9.05
N ILE A 282 -9.84 6.42 8.34
CA ILE A 282 -10.24 7.06 7.09
C ILE A 282 -11.69 7.51 7.21
N ASN A 283 -11.96 8.78 6.94
CA ASN A 283 -13.29 9.39 7.03
C ASN A 283 -14.00 8.99 8.34
N ASP A 284 -13.30 9.18 9.47
CA ASP A 284 -13.77 8.90 10.83
C ASP A 284 -14.11 7.42 11.11
N THR A 285 -13.61 6.50 10.27
CA THR A 285 -13.76 5.06 10.43
C THR A 285 -12.41 4.43 10.75
N VAL A 286 -12.31 3.73 11.88
CA VAL A 286 -11.12 2.99 12.32
C VAL A 286 -10.98 1.72 11.50
N ILE A 287 -9.78 1.44 11.00
CA ILE A 287 -9.49 0.24 10.21
C ILE A 287 -8.63 -0.70 11.04
N VAL A 288 -9.12 -1.89 11.29
CA VAL A 288 -8.48 -2.89 12.14
C VAL A 288 -8.31 -4.23 11.40
N SER A 289 -7.39 -5.06 11.87
CA SER A 289 -7.16 -6.39 11.29
C SER A 289 -8.14 -7.45 11.78
N ASP A 290 -8.80 -7.23 12.91
CA ASP A 290 -9.77 -8.15 13.50
C ASP A 290 -10.85 -7.42 14.31
N GLN A 291 -12.01 -8.08 14.48
CA GLN A 291 -13.19 -7.49 15.14
C GLN A 291 -12.97 -7.13 16.62
N LYS A 292 -12.04 -7.79 17.32
CA LYS A 292 -11.79 -7.51 18.75
C LYS A 292 -11.04 -6.21 18.94
N SER A 293 -10.33 -5.77 17.91
CA SER A 293 -9.58 -4.52 17.88
C SER A 293 -10.46 -3.31 17.55
N CYS A 294 -11.74 -3.49 17.27
CA CYS A 294 -12.67 -2.37 17.09
C CYS A 294 -12.89 -1.60 18.41
N PRO A 295 -13.00 -0.25 18.34
CA PRO A 295 -13.33 0.60 19.46
C PRO A 295 -14.61 0.16 20.18
N GLN A 296 -14.62 0.26 21.51
CA GLN A 296 -15.77 -0.10 22.35
C GLN A 296 -16.67 1.11 22.67
N ASN A 297 -16.18 2.33 22.40
CA ASN A 297 -16.90 3.58 22.63
C ASN A 297 -17.94 3.92 21.56
N GLY A 298 -18.08 3.06 20.52
CA GLY A 298 -19.04 3.24 19.42
C GLY A 298 -18.49 4.00 18.22
N ALA A 299 -17.19 4.29 18.17
CA ALA A 299 -16.56 4.81 16.96
C ALA A 299 -16.77 3.83 15.79
N LYS A 300 -16.97 4.38 14.57
CA LYS A 300 -17.12 3.55 13.37
C LYS A 300 -15.87 2.70 13.16
N CYS A 301 -16.04 1.43 12.83
CA CYS A 301 -14.95 0.49 12.64
C CYS A 301 -15.25 -0.47 11.51
N ILE A 302 -14.24 -0.81 10.74
CA ILE A 302 -14.28 -1.90 9.76
C ILE A 302 -13.09 -2.83 9.95
N VAL A 303 -13.31 -4.10 9.63
CA VAL A 303 -12.25 -5.11 9.63
C VAL A 303 -11.70 -5.22 8.21
N ALA A 304 -10.47 -4.77 8.01
CA ALA A 304 -9.79 -4.83 6.73
C ALA A 304 -8.28 -4.97 6.93
N ASN A 305 -7.70 -5.99 6.33
CA ASN A 305 -6.25 -6.18 6.39
C ASN A 305 -5.60 -5.49 5.18
N ILE A 306 -5.10 -4.27 5.41
CA ILE A 306 -4.41 -3.49 4.38
C ILE A 306 -2.92 -3.78 4.47
N SER A 307 -2.36 -4.38 3.42
CA SER A 307 -0.92 -4.60 3.31
C SER A 307 -0.16 -3.26 3.30
N ARG A 308 1.01 -3.23 3.96
CA ARG A 308 1.81 -2.01 4.09
C ARG A 308 2.63 -1.74 2.83
N THR A 309 1.93 -1.60 1.72
CA THR A 309 2.47 -1.18 0.42
C THR A 309 1.89 0.17 0.02
N PRO A 310 2.62 1.00 -0.75
CA PRO A 310 2.07 2.23 -1.30
C PRO A 310 0.79 2.03 -2.11
N GLU A 311 0.73 0.95 -2.89
CA GLU A 311 -0.43 0.65 -3.73
C GLU A 311 -1.68 0.37 -2.90
N GLU A 312 -1.58 -0.46 -1.84
CA GLU A 312 -2.72 -0.80 -0.98
C GLU A 312 -3.23 0.40 -0.18
N PHE A 313 -2.32 1.22 0.37
CA PHE A 313 -2.74 2.48 1.00
C PHE A 313 -3.43 3.43 0.02
N LYS A 314 -2.92 3.55 -1.23
CA LYS A 314 -3.58 4.34 -2.27
C LYS A 314 -4.97 3.81 -2.58
N LYS A 315 -5.13 2.49 -2.80
CA LYS A 315 -6.42 1.86 -3.07
C LYS A 315 -7.41 2.14 -1.92
N ALA A 316 -6.98 1.95 -0.67
CA ALA A 316 -7.82 2.21 0.49
C ALA A 316 -8.33 3.65 0.53
N VAL A 317 -7.45 4.64 0.31
CA VAL A 317 -7.86 6.05 0.26
C VAL A 317 -8.75 6.33 -0.95
N CYS A 318 -8.38 5.81 -2.13
CA CYS A 318 -9.12 6.02 -3.37
C CYS A 318 -10.53 5.44 -3.33
N ALA A 319 -10.73 4.34 -2.63
CA ALA A 319 -12.06 3.74 -2.43
C ALA A 319 -13.01 4.64 -1.63
N THR A 320 -12.52 5.65 -0.93
CA THR A 320 -13.33 6.53 -0.06
C THR A 320 -13.67 7.89 -0.66
N PHE A 321 -13.31 8.14 -1.92
CA PHE A 321 -13.77 9.32 -2.65
C PHE A 321 -15.21 9.17 -3.12
N ALA A 322 -15.99 10.25 -3.04
CA ALA A 322 -17.31 10.32 -3.67
C ALA A 322 -17.19 10.27 -5.20
N SER A 323 -16.13 10.88 -5.74
CA SER A 323 -15.73 10.80 -7.15
C SER A 323 -14.22 10.64 -7.24
N SER A 324 -13.77 9.45 -7.66
CA SER A 324 -12.34 9.14 -7.74
C SER A 324 -11.60 10.09 -8.67
N PRO A 325 -10.56 10.80 -8.21
CA PRO A 325 -9.72 11.64 -9.05
C PRO A 325 -8.84 10.78 -9.98
N SER A 326 -8.32 11.40 -11.05
CA SER A 326 -7.47 10.71 -12.04
C SER A 326 -6.18 10.14 -11.43
N GLU A 327 -5.68 10.74 -10.36
CA GLU A 327 -4.52 10.28 -9.60
C GLU A 327 -4.70 8.86 -9.06
N CYS A 328 -5.93 8.45 -8.77
CA CYS A 328 -6.24 7.08 -8.30
C CYS A 328 -5.92 6.00 -9.34
N SER A 329 -5.85 6.34 -10.63
CA SER A 329 -5.45 5.41 -11.68
C SER A 329 -3.92 5.22 -11.79
N THR A 330 -3.12 6.03 -11.07
CA THR A 330 -1.66 5.89 -11.04
C THR A 330 -1.27 4.67 -10.24
N THR A 331 -0.48 3.78 -10.82
CA THR A 331 0.06 2.62 -10.11
C THR A 331 1.24 3.04 -9.23
N LEU A 332 1.20 2.69 -7.96
CA LEU A 332 2.31 2.82 -7.01
C LEU A 332 3.01 1.45 -6.81
N SER A 333 4.09 1.42 -6.02
CA SER A 333 4.75 0.14 -5.69
C SER A 333 3.82 -0.76 -4.88
N ALA A 334 3.72 -2.02 -5.31
CA ALA A 334 3.06 -3.10 -4.58
C ALA A 334 4.04 -3.88 -3.68
N ASP A 335 5.32 -3.50 -3.65
CA ASP A 335 6.30 -4.12 -2.77
C ASP A 335 6.03 -3.74 -1.32
N GLU A 336 6.11 -4.72 -0.43
CA GLU A 336 5.98 -4.47 1.00
C GLU A 336 7.16 -3.63 1.50
N VAL A 337 6.84 -2.62 2.28
CA VAL A 337 7.85 -1.71 2.84
C VAL A 337 8.52 -2.34 4.05
N ALA A 338 9.84 -2.25 4.12
CA ALA A 338 10.60 -2.76 5.26
C ALA A 338 10.26 -2.02 6.58
N PRO A 339 10.12 -2.72 7.72
CA PRO A 339 9.93 -2.08 9.02
C PRO A 339 11.18 -1.32 9.48
N GLY A 340 11.01 -0.39 10.42
CA GLY A 340 12.11 0.41 10.99
C GLY A 340 12.65 1.48 10.05
N PHE A 341 13.78 2.05 10.43
CA PHE A 341 14.50 3.07 9.65
C PHE A 341 15.19 2.47 8.42
N GLY A 342 15.51 3.33 7.45
CA GLY A 342 16.27 2.96 6.25
C GLY A 342 15.39 2.85 5.01
N SER A 343 15.97 2.29 3.94
CA SER A 343 15.29 2.19 2.63
C SER A 343 13.90 1.58 2.74
N ALA A 344 13.00 2.04 1.90
CA ALA A 344 11.67 1.45 1.77
C ALA A 344 11.72 -0.01 1.26
N THR A 345 12.74 -0.34 0.46
CA THR A 345 12.99 -1.69 -0.07
C THR A 345 14.23 -2.29 0.59
N GLY A 346 14.14 -3.53 1.11
CA GLY A 346 15.25 -4.26 1.73
C GLY A 346 14.97 -4.70 3.16
N ALA A 347 15.87 -5.49 3.75
CA ALA A 347 15.76 -5.92 5.15
C ALA A 347 15.94 -4.71 6.08
N GLY A 348 14.87 -4.20 6.64
CA GLY A 348 14.88 -3.19 7.67
C GLY A 348 15.40 -3.75 9.02
N SER A 349 16.04 -2.91 9.82
CA SER A 349 16.43 -3.26 11.18
C SER A 349 15.20 -3.26 12.09
N SER A 350 14.69 -4.43 12.43
CA SER A 350 13.52 -4.62 13.30
C SER A 350 13.90 -4.78 14.78
N ASN A 351 14.68 -3.87 15.34
CA ASN A 351 14.96 -3.86 16.78
C ASN A 351 14.00 -2.91 17.50
N GLY A 352 12.80 -3.36 17.79
CA GLY A 352 11.84 -2.60 18.60
C GLY A 352 10.51 -3.32 18.71
N ASP A 353 10.07 -3.55 19.94
CA ASP A 353 8.75 -4.07 20.28
C ASP A 353 7.80 -2.86 20.35
N CYS A 354 6.79 -2.82 19.48
CA CYS A 354 5.71 -1.84 19.57
C CYS A 354 4.51 -2.54 20.15
N GLY A 355 4.46 -2.72 21.46
CA GLY A 355 3.41 -3.44 22.16
C GLY A 355 2.07 -3.48 21.40
N GLN A 356 1.58 -4.71 21.19
CA GLN A 356 0.22 -4.99 20.75
C GLN A 356 -0.66 -5.19 21.97
#